data_db52b4ea5993cfe8360fb9079f7a6916
#
_entry.id   db52b4ea5993cfe8360fb9079f7a6916
#
_cell.length_a   1.000
_cell.length_b   1.000
_cell.length_c   1.000
_cell.angle_alpha   90.00
_cell.angle_beta   90.00
_cell.angle_gamma   90.00
#
_symmetry.space_group_name_H-M   'P 1'
#
loop_
_entity.id
_entity.type
_entity.pdbx_description
1 polymer ?
#
loop_
_entity_poly.entity_id
_entity_poly.type
_entity_poly.pdbx_seq_one_letter_code
_entity_poly.pdbx_strand_id
1 'polypeptide(L)'
;NRVFTASIEQSRSSCSRLGGGAVMGDKGVKAIAVRGTKDLHLARGAEFMEVMKEVTAYIKFRNENPLPNVMTILSGIGSPQEMKHTDEKWHTENFAWGNARNRRKGFWTEEIDKNWSDTQIEAIKRFVSCFNCPQQCGALISYKDVPRYMMKCFSKLTYAMGAYVDDLDFSFRIVQKAQEYGVDAFSTPQIMAFAVELYENGILTDADFDGCPPDNEGRFYWLLDRIVRREGIGDILADGTYYAAQKIGNGAEEFAHNVIKKHEQLPLKLGMMDPMYYLMYSTNEKISITQIEGNFPQAAFPTKEMREEFVRDWPQIPDEKFKDYVLEWEPRGDKGNPYFPTPEMCSEVVDWMEMLHNIDDALGFCAGMGSFCLKPPYHIHNYPKLISAATGMEMDE
;
A
#
# COMPACT_ATOMS: atom_id res chain seq x y z
N ASN A 1 -4.20 11.46 -19.98
CA ASN A 1 -3.22 10.54 -20.47
C ASN A 1 -3.89 9.17 -20.72
N ARG A 2 -3.35 8.32 -21.55
CA ARG A 2 -3.96 7.05 -21.98
C ARG A 2 -3.18 5.87 -21.44
N VAL A 3 -2.71 5.95 -20.21
CA VAL A 3 -1.93 4.88 -19.60
C VAL A 3 -2.78 4.01 -18.69
N PHE A 4 -2.46 2.71 -18.65
CA PHE A 4 -3.16 1.73 -17.83
C PHE A 4 -3.11 2.08 -16.34
N THR A 5 -2.01 2.68 -15.89
CA THR A 5 -1.80 3.12 -14.52
C THR A 5 -2.31 4.54 -14.23
N ALA A 6 -3.16 5.12 -15.09
CA ALA A 6 -3.76 6.42 -14.83
C ALA A 6 -4.58 6.39 -13.55
N SER A 7 -4.40 7.42 -12.71
CA SER A 7 -5.07 7.59 -11.42
C SER A 7 -6.12 8.70 -11.44
N ILE A 8 -7.05 8.62 -10.50
CA ILE A 8 -7.98 9.71 -10.20
C ILE A 8 -7.42 10.44 -8.98
N GLU A 9 -6.84 11.61 -9.23
CA GLU A 9 -6.14 12.38 -8.21
C GLU A 9 -7.06 13.37 -7.51
N GLN A 10 -6.88 13.49 -6.20
CA GLN A 10 -7.37 14.58 -5.40
C GLN A 10 -6.25 15.09 -4.48
N SER A 11 -6.39 16.27 -3.94
CA SER A 11 -5.33 16.95 -3.17
C SER A 11 -4.78 16.17 -1.96
N ARG A 12 -5.48 15.17 -1.47
CA ARG A 12 -5.11 14.41 -0.26
C ARG A 12 -5.06 12.90 -0.44
N SER A 13 -5.52 12.39 -1.56
CA SER A 13 -5.61 10.97 -1.84
C SER A 13 -5.73 10.72 -3.33
N SER A 14 -5.56 9.49 -3.74
CA SER A 14 -5.80 9.07 -5.13
C SER A 14 -6.50 7.73 -5.18
N CYS A 15 -7.37 7.54 -6.17
CA CYS A 15 -7.79 6.22 -6.62
C CYS A 15 -6.87 5.82 -7.75
N SER A 16 -5.70 5.28 -7.42
CA SER A 16 -4.61 5.14 -8.37
C SER A 16 -4.55 3.76 -9.01
N ARG A 17 -4.79 2.71 -8.26
CA ARG A 17 -4.62 1.34 -8.76
C ARG A 17 -5.86 0.80 -9.48
N LEU A 18 -5.67 -0.30 -10.23
CA LEU A 18 -6.71 -1.07 -10.91
C LEU A 18 -7.42 -0.34 -12.07
N GLY A 19 -6.79 0.70 -12.62
CA GLY A 19 -7.23 1.32 -13.87
C GLY A 19 -8.45 2.24 -13.80
N GLY A 20 -8.90 2.63 -12.61
CA GLY A 20 -10.04 3.55 -12.46
C GLY A 20 -9.86 4.86 -13.21
N GLY A 21 -8.67 5.44 -13.20
CA GLY A 21 -8.34 6.64 -13.95
C GLY A 21 -8.33 6.42 -15.47
N ALA A 22 -7.87 5.26 -15.92
CA ALA A 22 -7.91 4.90 -17.34
C ALA A 22 -9.35 4.77 -17.85
N VAL A 23 -10.23 4.11 -17.09
CA VAL A 23 -11.66 3.99 -17.42
C VAL A 23 -12.34 5.37 -17.44
N MET A 24 -12.08 6.21 -16.45
CA MET A 24 -12.60 7.57 -16.41
C MET A 24 -12.16 8.39 -17.63
N GLY A 25 -10.89 8.27 -18.00
CA GLY A 25 -10.33 8.94 -19.18
C GLY A 25 -10.90 8.42 -20.51
N ASP A 26 -11.11 7.10 -20.64
CA ASP A 26 -11.72 6.47 -21.80
C ASP A 26 -13.16 6.97 -22.03
N LYS A 27 -13.89 7.17 -20.96
CA LYS A 27 -15.25 7.76 -20.99
C LYS A 27 -15.26 9.29 -21.22
N GLY A 28 -14.12 9.91 -21.46
CA GLY A 28 -14.00 11.35 -21.69
C GLY A 28 -14.28 12.23 -20.46
N VAL A 29 -14.31 11.64 -19.26
CA VAL A 29 -14.53 12.38 -18.02
C VAL A 29 -13.18 12.91 -17.49
N LYS A 30 -13.03 14.22 -17.45
CA LYS A 30 -11.78 14.86 -17.01
C LYS A 30 -11.72 15.07 -15.50
N ALA A 31 -12.84 15.47 -14.92
CA ALA A 31 -12.92 15.77 -13.49
C ALA A 31 -14.36 15.64 -13.00
N ILE A 32 -14.50 15.39 -11.70
CA ILE A 32 -15.78 15.42 -10.99
C ILE A 32 -15.64 16.44 -9.87
N ALA A 33 -16.47 17.47 -9.87
CA ALA A 33 -16.55 18.44 -8.80
C ALA A 33 -17.87 18.28 -8.03
N VAL A 34 -17.77 18.22 -6.71
CA VAL A 34 -18.93 18.04 -5.84
C VAL A 34 -18.95 19.17 -4.79
N ARG A 35 -20.11 19.76 -4.60
CA ARG A 35 -20.38 20.74 -3.54
C ARG A 35 -21.68 20.38 -2.83
N GLY A 36 -21.57 19.97 -1.56
CA GLY A 36 -22.71 19.77 -0.68
C GLY A 36 -23.17 21.10 -0.06
N THR A 37 -24.47 21.30 0.04
CA THR A 37 -25.10 22.47 0.68
C THR A 37 -26.08 22.09 1.80
N LYS A 38 -26.26 20.80 2.05
CA LYS A 38 -27.14 20.28 3.10
C LYS A 38 -26.32 19.68 4.22
N ASP A 39 -26.82 19.78 5.43
CA ASP A 39 -26.26 19.10 6.59
C ASP A 39 -26.50 17.58 6.52
N LEU A 40 -25.65 16.83 7.22
CA LEU A 40 -25.88 15.42 7.43
C LEU A 40 -26.88 15.23 8.56
N HIS A 41 -27.95 14.51 8.28
CA HIS A 41 -28.92 14.13 9.28
C HIS A 41 -28.56 12.75 9.86
N LEU A 42 -28.27 12.72 11.15
CA LEU A 42 -28.10 11.48 11.91
C LEU A 42 -29.43 11.17 12.62
N ALA A 43 -29.92 9.96 12.46
CA ALA A 43 -31.18 9.52 13.06
C ALA A 43 -31.14 9.60 14.61
N ARG A 44 -30.02 9.19 15.20
CA ARG A 44 -29.75 9.23 16.64
C ARG A 44 -28.41 9.87 16.92
N GLY A 45 -28.31 11.16 16.69
CA GLY A 45 -27.05 11.91 16.72
C GLY A 45 -26.31 11.84 18.07
N ALA A 46 -27.02 11.81 19.20
CA ALA A 46 -26.40 11.69 20.52
C ALA A 46 -25.70 10.32 20.69
N GLU A 47 -26.35 9.23 20.31
CA GLU A 47 -25.77 7.88 20.35
C GLU A 47 -24.56 7.76 19.42
N PHE A 48 -24.68 8.30 18.19
CA PHE A 48 -23.56 8.34 17.26
C PHE A 48 -22.34 9.04 17.86
N MET A 49 -22.55 10.16 18.53
CA MET A 49 -21.46 10.92 19.15
C MET A 49 -20.83 10.19 20.34
N GLU A 50 -21.57 9.37 21.08
CA GLU A 50 -20.97 8.56 22.15
C GLU A 50 -20.03 7.49 21.58
N VAL A 51 -20.45 6.76 20.53
CA VAL A 51 -19.56 5.79 19.86
C VAL A 51 -18.33 6.51 19.27
N MET A 52 -18.51 7.69 18.66
CA MET A 52 -17.40 8.48 18.12
C MET A 52 -16.42 8.98 19.19
N LYS A 53 -16.88 9.21 20.43
CA LYS A 53 -15.97 9.54 21.55
C LYS A 53 -15.09 8.33 21.90
N GLU A 54 -15.64 7.12 21.96
CA GLU A 54 -14.88 5.89 22.20
C GLU A 54 -13.82 5.69 21.11
N VAL A 55 -14.22 5.78 19.84
CA VAL A 55 -13.34 5.68 18.69
C VAL A 55 -12.21 6.73 18.75
N THR A 56 -12.54 7.98 19.05
CA THR A 56 -11.57 9.07 19.13
C THR A 56 -10.60 8.87 20.29
N ALA A 57 -11.08 8.43 21.44
CA ALA A 57 -10.23 8.12 22.59
C ALA A 57 -9.25 7.00 22.28
N TYR A 58 -9.70 5.96 21.59
CA TYR A 58 -8.86 4.87 21.16
C TYR A 58 -7.79 5.31 20.15
N ILE A 59 -8.13 6.13 19.16
CA ILE A 59 -7.16 6.68 18.21
C ILE A 59 -6.11 7.51 18.94
N LYS A 60 -6.53 8.34 19.90
CA LYS A 60 -5.62 9.13 20.72
C LYS A 60 -4.67 8.22 21.51
N PHE A 61 -5.19 7.21 22.16
CA PHE A 61 -4.38 6.20 22.87
C PHE A 61 -3.37 5.52 21.95
N ARG A 62 -3.77 5.16 20.73
CA ARG A 62 -2.88 4.56 19.73
C ARG A 62 -1.78 5.49 19.27
N ASN A 63 -2.06 6.77 19.09
CA ASN A 63 -1.07 7.76 18.72
C ASN A 63 -0.05 8.04 19.85
N GLU A 64 -0.49 7.89 21.10
CA GLU A 64 0.37 8.06 22.28
C GLU A 64 1.15 6.76 22.61
N ASN A 65 0.61 5.60 22.22
CA ASN A 65 1.19 4.28 22.46
C ASN A 65 1.26 3.51 21.13
N PRO A 66 2.16 3.92 20.24
CA PRO A 66 2.29 3.24 18.96
C PRO A 66 2.76 1.81 19.19
N LEU A 67 1.94 0.85 18.77
CA LEU A 67 2.44 -0.50 18.55
C LEU A 67 3.38 -0.45 17.35
N PRO A 68 4.35 -1.36 17.24
CA PRO A 68 5.03 -1.57 15.97
C PRO A 68 3.98 -1.96 14.93
N ASN A 69 3.38 -0.96 14.35
CA ASN A 69 2.25 -1.09 13.46
C ASN A 69 2.80 -1.25 12.05
N VAL A 70 2.41 -2.31 11.39
CA VAL A 70 2.74 -2.53 9.98
C VAL A 70 2.35 -1.30 9.13
N MET A 71 1.27 -0.60 9.46
CA MET A 71 0.92 0.65 8.77
C MET A 71 1.92 1.77 9.00
N THR A 72 2.49 1.89 10.17
CA THR A 72 3.53 2.87 10.45
C THR A 72 4.83 2.49 9.75
N ILE A 73 5.16 1.22 9.75
CA ILE A 73 6.30 0.66 9.03
C ILE A 73 6.08 0.78 7.51
N LEU A 74 4.91 0.41 6.99
CA LEU A 74 4.58 0.48 5.57
C LEU A 74 4.40 1.91 5.07
N SER A 75 3.79 2.78 5.83
CA SER A 75 3.61 4.17 5.41
C SER A 75 4.91 4.95 5.43
N GLY A 76 5.87 4.53 6.24
CA GLY A 76 7.07 5.31 6.51
C GLY A 76 6.73 6.76 6.93
N ILE A 77 5.50 6.97 7.38
CA ILE A 77 4.92 8.23 7.84
C ILE A 77 4.35 7.92 9.22
N GLY A 78 5.19 7.45 10.09
CA GLY A 78 4.93 7.37 11.50
C GLY A 78 5.34 8.65 12.22
N SER A 79 5.25 8.63 13.53
CA SER A 79 5.92 9.66 14.30
C SER A 79 7.42 9.65 13.96
N PRO A 80 8.14 10.78 14.11
CA PRO A 80 9.59 10.81 13.89
C PRO A 80 10.37 9.76 14.70
N GLN A 81 9.78 9.25 15.77
CA GLN A 81 10.36 8.18 16.58
C GLN A 81 10.18 6.80 15.96
N GLU A 82 9.06 6.56 15.27
CA GLU A 82 8.77 5.31 14.58
C GLU A 82 9.52 5.21 13.24
N MET A 83 9.81 6.34 12.61
CA MET A 83 10.64 6.39 11.39
C MET A 83 12.08 5.93 11.61
N LYS A 84 12.56 5.92 12.85
CA LYS A 84 13.91 5.47 13.22
C LYS A 84 14.06 3.96 13.35
N HIS A 85 12.99 3.21 13.18
CA HIS A 85 12.96 1.77 13.45
C HIS A 85 12.65 0.91 12.22
N THR A 86 12.88 1.43 11.02
CA THR A 86 12.84 0.58 9.83
C THR A 86 14.13 -0.23 9.77
N ASP A 87 14.03 -1.50 10.09
CA ASP A 87 15.11 -2.47 10.14
C ASP A 87 15.58 -2.80 8.71
N GLU A 88 16.89 -2.81 8.48
CA GLU A 88 17.54 -3.24 7.26
C GLU A 88 17.00 -4.60 6.78
N LYS A 89 16.81 -5.52 7.69
CA LYS A 89 16.28 -6.85 7.42
C LYS A 89 14.86 -6.78 6.85
N TRP A 90 14.01 -5.93 7.40
CA TRP A 90 12.65 -5.75 6.91
C TRP A 90 12.63 -5.22 5.48
N HIS A 91 13.40 -4.20 5.15
CA HIS A 91 13.49 -3.64 3.80
C HIS A 91 14.07 -4.65 2.82
N THR A 92 15.17 -5.29 3.15
CA THR A 92 15.83 -6.27 2.30
C THR A 92 14.94 -7.47 2.01
N GLU A 93 14.25 -7.98 3.01
CA GLU A 93 13.38 -9.15 2.87
C GLU A 93 12.06 -8.82 2.18
N ASN A 94 11.43 -7.70 2.50
CA ASN A 94 10.09 -7.38 2.01
C ASN A 94 10.07 -6.77 0.60
N PHE A 95 11.12 -6.05 0.19
CA PHE A 95 11.20 -5.48 -1.14
C PHE A 95 11.98 -6.33 -2.16
N ALA A 96 12.30 -7.57 -1.85
CA ALA A 96 13.01 -8.46 -2.76
C ALA A 96 12.12 -9.15 -3.79
N TRP A 97 10.86 -8.72 -3.94
CA TRP A 97 9.93 -9.23 -4.95
C TRP A 97 9.89 -8.33 -6.18
N GLY A 98 9.47 -8.91 -7.31
CA GLY A 98 9.34 -8.19 -8.57
C GLY A 98 10.64 -8.00 -9.33
N ASN A 99 10.58 -7.22 -10.38
CA ASN A 99 11.66 -7.04 -11.34
C ASN A 99 12.93 -6.42 -10.77
N ALA A 100 12.83 -5.71 -9.67
CA ALA A 100 13.99 -5.12 -9.02
C ALA A 100 14.71 -6.06 -8.02
N ARG A 101 14.25 -7.29 -7.82
CA ARG A 101 14.77 -8.18 -6.75
C ARG A 101 16.27 -8.44 -6.84
N ASN A 102 16.78 -8.64 -8.04
CA ASN A 102 18.21 -8.94 -8.26
C ASN A 102 19.07 -7.69 -8.10
N ARG A 103 18.51 -6.51 -8.38
CA ARG A 103 19.14 -5.21 -8.26
C ARG A 103 19.21 -4.73 -6.81
N ARG A 104 18.36 -5.27 -5.93
CA ARG A 104 18.25 -4.86 -4.52
C ARG A 104 19.14 -5.62 -3.57
N LYS A 105 19.76 -6.71 -4.01
CA LYS A 105 20.62 -7.51 -3.15
C LYS A 105 21.78 -6.65 -2.64
N GLY A 106 21.83 -6.43 -1.33
CA GLY A 106 22.80 -5.56 -0.68
C GLY A 106 22.59 -4.06 -0.89
N PHE A 107 21.45 -3.64 -1.48
CA PHE A 107 21.14 -2.22 -1.68
C PHE A 107 20.87 -1.51 -0.36
N TRP A 108 20.07 -2.13 0.53
CA TRP A 108 19.69 -1.49 1.77
C TRP A 108 20.73 -1.75 2.87
N THR A 109 21.30 -0.69 3.41
CA THR A 109 22.27 -0.73 4.50
C THR A 109 21.79 0.11 5.68
N GLU A 110 22.39 -0.09 6.85
CA GLU A 110 22.09 0.72 8.04
C GLU A 110 22.35 2.21 7.79
N GLU A 111 23.38 2.53 7.01
CA GLU A 111 23.69 3.92 6.63
C GLU A 111 22.57 4.52 5.75
N ILE A 112 22.09 3.80 4.75
CA ILE A 112 20.98 4.22 3.89
C ILE A 112 19.72 4.43 4.74
N ASP A 113 19.40 3.49 5.61
CA ASP A 113 18.22 3.59 6.49
C ASP A 113 18.27 4.83 7.36
N LYS A 114 19.44 5.10 7.96
CA LYS A 114 19.64 6.31 8.76
C LYS A 114 19.49 7.58 7.93
N ASN A 115 20.14 7.65 6.77
CA ASN A 115 20.10 8.83 5.90
C ASN A 115 18.66 9.09 5.41
N TRP A 116 17.91 8.04 5.08
CA TRP A 116 16.52 8.17 4.69
C TRP A 116 15.65 8.68 5.82
N SER A 117 15.83 8.15 7.03
CA SER A 117 15.08 8.60 8.21
C SER A 117 15.33 10.07 8.52
N ASP A 118 16.58 10.50 8.51
CA ASP A 118 16.96 11.90 8.78
C ASP A 118 16.41 12.84 7.70
N THR A 119 16.56 12.49 6.43
CA THR A 119 16.04 13.26 5.28
C THR A 119 14.52 13.36 5.31
N GLN A 120 13.84 12.27 5.65
CA GLN A 120 12.39 12.23 5.74
C GLN A 120 11.88 13.13 6.87
N ILE A 121 12.52 13.12 8.04
CA ILE A 121 12.19 14.00 9.14
C ILE A 121 12.35 15.47 8.73
N GLU A 122 13.42 15.81 8.03
CA GLU A 122 13.65 17.15 7.52
C GLU A 122 12.58 17.58 6.50
N ALA A 123 12.20 16.68 5.60
CA ALA A 123 11.26 16.94 4.51
C ALA A 123 9.83 17.12 4.97
N ILE A 124 9.41 16.44 6.03
CA ILE A 124 8.03 16.51 6.54
C ILE A 124 7.81 17.85 7.26
N LYS A 125 6.91 18.65 6.73
CA LYS A 125 6.53 19.93 7.36
C LYS A 125 5.30 19.80 8.24
N ARG A 126 4.41 18.86 7.92
CA ARG A 126 3.19 18.60 8.68
C ARG A 126 2.61 17.25 8.32
N PHE A 127 2.12 16.53 9.31
CA PHE A 127 1.23 15.40 9.08
C PHE A 127 -0.17 15.88 8.68
N VAL A 128 -0.80 15.15 7.80
CA VAL A 128 -2.10 15.48 7.24
C VAL A 128 -2.97 14.22 7.13
N SER A 129 -4.26 14.42 7.14
CA SER A 129 -5.24 13.35 7.01
C SER A 129 -6.19 13.60 5.85
N CYS A 130 -6.94 12.58 5.45
CA CYS A 130 -8.14 12.74 4.64
C CYS A 130 -9.19 13.59 5.38
N PHE A 131 -10.21 14.06 4.65
CA PHE A 131 -11.27 14.85 5.24
C PHE A 131 -11.94 14.09 6.39
N ASN A 132 -12.06 14.74 7.55
CA ASN A 132 -12.60 14.18 8.80
C ASN A 132 -11.95 12.87 9.31
N CYS A 133 -10.80 12.48 8.78
CA CYS A 133 -10.08 11.33 9.31
C CYS A 133 -9.15 11.77 10.45
N PRO A 134 -9.23 11.15 11.62
CA PRO A 134 -8.35 11.46 12.75
C PRO A 134 -6.95 10.85 12.62
N GLN A 135 -6.78 9.89 11.71
CA GLN A 135 -5.50 9.26 11.44
C GLN A 135 -4.65 10.13 10.51
N GLN A 136 -3.54 10.63 11.01
CA GLN A 136 -2.63 11.48 10.24
C GLN A 136 -1.60 10.64 9.48
N CYS A 137 -2.03 9.84 8.51
CA CYS A 137 -1.16 8.93 7.74
C CYS A 137 -0.53 9.55 6.49
N GLY A 138 -0.77 10.82 6.20
CA GLY A 138 -0.16 11.55 5.10
C GLY A 138 0.83 12.59 5.61
N ALA A 139 1.75 13.02 4.75
CA ALA A 139 2.70 14.08 5.06
C ALA A 139 2.73 15.14 3.98
N LEU A 140 2.75 16.40 4.40
CA LEU A 140 3.09 17.51 3.53
C LEU A 140 4.61 17.58 3.43
N ILE A 141 5.12 17.24 2.27
CA ILE A 141 6.56 17.25 1.97
C ILE A 141 6.95 18.61 1.41
N SER A 142 8.09 19.12 1.89
CA SER A 142 8.79 20.26 1.31
C SER A 142 10.27 20.08 1.59
N TYR A 143 11.04 19.79 0.55
CA TYR A 143 12.45 19.45 0.67
C TYR A 143 13.22 20.10 -0.47
N LYS A 144 14.25 20.87 -0.15
CA LYS A 144 15.04 21.64 -1.11
C LYS A 144 14.11 22.43 -2.06
N ASP A 145 14.29 22.28 -3.35
CA ASP A 145 13.50 22.90 -4.43
C ASP A 145 12.32 22.03 -4.89
N VAL A 146 12.07 20.87 -4.25
CA VAL A 146 10.89 20.05 -4.56
C VAL A 146 9.62 20.82 -4.22
N PRO A 147 8.71 21.02 -5.17
CA PRO A 147 7.43 21.64 -4.89
C PRO A 147 6.67 20.91 -3.78
N ARG A 148 5.94 21.67 -2.98
CA ARG A 148 5.14 21.08 -1.91
C ARG A 148 4.08 20.15 -2.47
N TYR A 149 4.05 18.92 -1.97
CA TYR A 149 3.02 17.94 -2.31
C TYR A 149 2.66 17.07 -1.11
N MET A 150 1.54 16.40 -1.21
CA MET A 150 1.15 15.41 -0.22
C MET A 150 1.66 14.03 -0.62
N MET A 151 2.45 13.44 0.26
CA MET A 151 2.90 12.08 0.14
C MET A 151 2.11 11.19 1.07
N LYS A 152 1.68 10.05 0.56
CA LYS A 152 1.07 8.98 1.35
C LYS A 152 1.82 7.69 1.15
N CYS A 153 1.73 6.84 2.14
CA CYS A 153 2.28 5.50 2.08
C CYS A 153 3.77 5.47 1.73
N PHE A 154 4.27 4.34 1.31
CA PHE A 154 5.68 4.11 0.98
C PHE A 154 6.02 4.27 -0.51
N SER A 155 5.26 5.06 -1.25
CA SER A 155 5.50 5.32 -2.69
C SER A 155 6.94 5.77 -3.01
N LYS A 156 7.58 6.48 -2.09
CA LYS A 156 9.00 6.85 -2.19
C LYS A 156 9.92 5.63 -2.34
N LEU A 157 9.64 4.55 -1.61
CA LEU A 157 10.45 3.33 -1.65
C LEU A 157 10.32 2.61 -3.00
N THR A 158 9.13 2.57 -3.59
CA THR A 158 8.88 1.83 -4.83
C THR A 158 9.68 2.36 -6.01
N TYR A 159 9.82 3.69 -6.12
CA TYR A 159 10.67 4.30 -7.15
C TYR A 159 12.15 4.11 -6.87
N ALA A 160 12.61 4.41 -5.66
CA ALA A 160 14.02 4.28 -5.31
C ALA A 160 14.53 2.84 -5.51
N MET A 161 13.78 1.88 -4.99
CA MET A 161 14.17 0.47 -5.11
C MET A 161 14.01 -0.06 -6.53
N GLY A 162 13.05 0.40 -7.29
CA GLY A 162 12.90 0.07 -8.71
C GLY A 162 14.05 0.62 -9.55
N ALA A 163 14.47 1.85 -9.28
CA ALA A 163 15.58 2.53 -9.96
C ALA A 163 16.96 2.09 -9.47
N TYR A 164 17.04 1.44 -8.31
CA TYR A 164 18.31 1.18 -7.64
C TYR A 164 19.07 2.48 -7.28
N VAL A 165 18.33 3.42 -6.69
CA VAL A 165 18.83 4.73 -6.26
C VAL A 165 18.58 4.87 -4.77
N ASP A 166 19.63 5.16 -4.02
CA ASP A 166 19.61 5.30 -2.56
C ASP A 166 19.37 6.74 -2.08
N ASP A 167 19.13 7.67 -3.01
CA ASP A 167 18.81 9.06 -2.70
C ASP A 167 17.30 9.30 -2.54
N LEU A 168 16.91 9.73 -1.34
CA LEU A 168 15.52 10.08 -1.05
C LEU A 168 15.07 11.37 -1.76
N ASP A 169 15.98 12.26 -2.14
CA ASP A 169 15.70 13.44 -2.95
C ASP A 169 15.15 13.04 -4.33
N PHE A 170 15.79 12.09 -4.99
CA PHE A 170 15.26 11.47 -6.22
C PHE A 170 13.83 10.94 -6.00
N SER A 171 13.62 10.19 -4.91
CA SER A 171 12.30 9.62 -4.62
C SER A 171 11.23 10.68 -4.44
N PHE A 172 11.51 11.76 -3.73
CA PHE A 172 10.55 12.84 -3.55
C PHE A 172 10.19 13.51 -4.87
N ARG A 173 11.18 13.76 -5.74
CA ARG A 173 10.98 14.42 -7.04
C ARG A 173 10.19 13.55 -8.00
N ILE A 174 10.55 12.26 -8.12
CA ILE A 174 9.89 11.38 -9.08
C ILE A 174 8.46 11.04 -8.64
N VAL A 175 8.19 10.87 -7.34
CA VAL A 175 6.83 10.68 -6.83
C VAL A 175 5.97 11.91 -7.07
N GLN A 176 6.50 13.11 -6.82
CA GLN A 176 5.82 14.36 -7.11
C GLN A 176 5.49 14.48 -8.60
N LYS A 177 6.45 14.18 -9.48
CA LYS A 177 6.24 14.20 -10.94
C LYS A 177 5.20 13.15 -11.39
N ALA A 178 5.21 11.95 -10.82
CA ALA A 178 4.21 10.92 -11.09
C ALA A 178 2.79 11.38 -10.69
N GLN A 179 2.65 12.05 -9.55
CA GLN A 179 1.38 12.65 -9.13
C GLN A 179 0.92 13.76 -10.07
N GLU A 180 1.81 14.62 -10.54
CA GLU A 180 1.49 15.66 -11.55
C GLU A 180 1.01 15.04 -12.86
N TYR A 181 1.59 13.92 -13.26
CA TYR A 181 1.14 13.15 -14.43
C TYR A 181 -0.15 12.38 -14.20
N GLY A 182 -0.57 12.20 -12.96
CA GLY A 182 -1.75 11.43 -12.59
C GLY A 182 -1.57 9.94 -12.92
N VAL A 183 -0.45 9.37 -12.51
CA VAL A 183 -0.16 7.93 -12.64
C VAL A 183 0.12 7.30 -11.29
N ASP A 184 -0.25 6.03 -11.17
CA ASP A 184 -0.08 5.27 -9.95
C ASP A 184 1.39 5.13 -9.54
N ALA A 185 1.67 5.49 -8.30
CA ALA A 185 3.01 5.49 -7.74
C ALA A 185 3.54 4.10 -7.35
N PHE A 186 2.72 3.05 -7.45
CA PHE A 186 3.13 1.68 -7.14
C PHE A 186 3.28 0.82 -8.39
N SER A 187 2.32 0.85 -9.30
CA SER A 187 2.37 0.06 -10.53
C SER A 187 3.36 0.64 -11.53
N THR A 188 3.39 1.96 -11.70
CA THR A 188 4.27 2.61 -12.67
C THR A 188 5.76 2.28 -12.47
N PRO A 189 6.35 2.37 -11.26
CA PRO A 189 7.75 1.99 -11.06
C PRO A 189 8.03 0.50 -11.31
N GLN A 190 7.03 -0.38 -11.15
CA GLN A 190 7.20 -1.80 -11.49
C GLN A 190 7.31 -2.01 -13.00
N ILE A 191 6.50 -1.30 -13.79
CA ILE A 191 6.59 -1.31 -15.26
C ILE A 191 7.96 -0.77 -15.72
N MET A 192 8.44 0.28 -15.08
CA MET A 192 9.74 0.87 -15.41
C MET A 192 10.89 -0.10 -15.04
N ALA A 193 10.83 -0.74 -13.87
CA ALA A 193 11.80 -1.74 -13.45
C ALA A 193 11.79 -2.97 -14.37
N PHE A 194 10.64 -3.40 -14.84
CA PHE A 194 10.50 -4.45 -15.85
C PHE A 194 11.22 -4.08 -17.14
N ALA A 195 11.01 -2.87 -17.68
CA ALA A 195 11.66 -2.42 -18.89
C ALA A 195 13.19 -2.37 -18.74
N VAL A 196 13.70 -1.91 -17.59
CA VAL A 196 15.14 -1.93 -17.30
C VAL A 196 15.69 -3.34 -17.25
N GLU A 197 14.99 -4.27 -16.61
CA GLU A 197 15.44 -5.66 -16.53
C GLU A 197 15.46 -6.34 -17.90
N LEU A 198 14.50 -6.07 -18.78
CA LEU A 198 14.51 -6.53 -20.17
C LEU A 198 15.71 -5.98 -20.95
N TYR A 199 16.03 -4.71 -20.75
CA TYR A 199 17.20 -4.08 -21.38
C TYR A 199 18.51 -4.70 -20.88
N GLU A 200 18.65 -4.91 -19.57
CA GLU A 200 19.83 -5.53 -18.96
C GLU A 200 20.02 -6.98 -19.43
N ASN A 201 18.97 -7.66 -19.85
CA ASN A 201 19.01 -9.02 -20.38
C ASN A 201 19.01 -9.08 -21.92
N GLY A 202 19.11 -7.96 -22.61
CA GLY A 202 19.23 -7.88 -24.07
C GLY A 202 17.96 -8.21 -24.84
N ILE A 203 16.80 -8.24 -24.18
CA ILE A 203 15.48 -8.40 -24.83
C ILE A 203 15.04 -7.06 -25.43
N LEU A 204 15.23 -5.97 -24.71
CA LEU A 204 15.20 -4.61 -25.24
C LEU A 204 16.63 -4.17 -25.56
N THR A 205 16.78 -3.30 -26.56
CA THR A 205 18.06 -2.90 -27.12
C THR A 205 18.29 -1.40 -27.00
N ASP A 206 19.48 -0.94 -27.36
CA ASP A 206 19.81 0.50 -27.44
C ASP A 206 18.87 1.27 -28.37
N ALA A 207 18.31 0.61 -29.38
CA ALA A 207 17.33 1.22 -30.28
C ALA A 207 15.99 1.50 -29.58
N ASP A 208 15.59 0.64 -28.62
CA ASP A 208 14.38 0.83 -27.82
C ASP A 208 14.60 1.92 -26.75
N PHE A 209 15.84 2.12 -26.32
CA PHE A 209 16.28 3.09 -25.32
C PHE A 209 16.99 4.29 -25.93
N ASP A 210 16.74 4.60 -27.21
CA ASP A 210 17.38 5.73 -27.90
C ASP A 210 17.12 7.06 -27.19
N GLY A 211 18.21 7.76 -26.85
CA GLY A 211 18.18 8.99 -26.07
C GLY A 211 17.94 8.80 -24.56
N CYS A 212 17.96 7.57 -24.05
CA CYS A 212 17.85 7.31 -22.62
C CYS A 212 19.15 7.65 -21.89
N PRO A 213 19.10 8.41 -20.78
CA PRO A 213 20.28 8.64 -19.94
C PRO A 213 20.87 7.33 -19.40
N PRO A 214 22.20 7.25 -19.27
CA PRO A 214 22.88 6.03 -18.80
C PRO A 214 22.75 5.81 -17.30
N ASP A 215 22.50 6.88 -16.53
CA ASP A 215 22.36 6.79 -15.08
C ASP A 215 20.94 6.33 -14.67
N ASN A 216 20.84 5.75 -13.48
CA ASN A 216 19.60 5.16 -13.00
C ASN A 216 18.48 6.18 -12.79
N GLU A 217 18.79 7.37 -12.27
CA GLU A 217 17.80 8.42 -12.03
C GLU A 217 17.26 8.96 -13.36
N GLY A 218 18.16 9.38 -14.26
CA GLY A 218 17.80 9.90 -15.58
C GLY A 218 17.00 8.88 -16.38
N ARG A 219 17.37 7.59 -16.31
CA ARG A 219 16.63 6.50 -16.95
C ARG A 219 15.20 6.40 -16.45
N PHE A 220 14.97 6.52 -15.15
CA PHE A 220 13.62 6.46 -14.60
C PHE A 220 12.79 7.68 -14.96
N TYR A 221 13.36 8.90 -14.95
CA TYR A 221 12.66 10.08 -15.44
C TYR A 221 12.31 9.96 -16.94
N TRP A 222 13.22 9.47 -17.73
CA TRP A 222 13.01 9.25 -19.16
C TRP A 222 11.89 8.22 -19.41
N LEU A 223 11.92 7.07 -18.73
CA LEU A 223 10.88 6.05 -18.85
C LEU A 223 9.51 6.60 -18.44
N LEU A 224 9.42 7.33 -17.32
CA LEU A 224 8.17 7.92 -16.86
C LEU A 224 7.59 8.88 -17.92
N ASP A 225 8.42 9.74 -18.50
CA ASP A 225 7.99 10.67 -19.56
C ASP A 225 7.53 9.92 -20.82
N ARG A 226 8.26 8.90 -21.25
CA ARG A 226 7.91 8.08 -22.42
C ARG A 226 6.61 7.32 -22.23
N ILE A 227 6.41 6.70 -21.07
CA ILE A 227 5.17 5.98 -20.73
C ILE A 227 3.98 6.95 -20.77
N VAL A 228 4.08 8.09 -20.12
CA VAL A 228 2.97 9.04 -20.01
C VAL A 228 2.61 9.65 -21.37
N ARG A 229 3.60 9.87 -22.23
CA ARG A 229 3.40 10.43 -23.59
C ARG A 229 3.10 9.37 -24.64
N ARG A 230 3.26 8.11 -24.32
CA ARG A 230 3.18 6.99 -25.26
C ARG A 230 4.14 7.15 -26.45
N GLU A 231 5.41 7.38 -26.15
CA GLU A 231 6.45 7.58 -27.16
C GLU A 231 7.45 6.41 -27.17
N GLY A 232 7.74 5.85 -28.34
CA GLY A 232 8.68 4.73 -28.49
C GLY A 232 8.27 3.53 -27.65
N ILE A 233 9.23 2.96 -26.90
CA ILE A 233 8.97 1.84 -26.00
C ILE A 233 7.90 2.19 -24.93
N GLY A 234 7.78 3.46 -24.57
CA GLY A 234 6.76 3.94 -23.64
C GLY A 234 5.33 3.71 -24.09
N ASP A 235 5.06 3.65 -25.40
CA ASP A 235 3.72 3.32 -25.90
C ASP A 235 3.32 1.88 -25.58
N ILE A 236 4.26 0.96 -25.66
CA ILE A 236 4.06 -0.44 -25.30
C ILE A 236 3.90 -0.58 -23.77
N LEU A 237 4.79 0.05 -23.02
CA LEU A 237 4.81 0.00 -21.54
C LEU A 237 3.58 0.66 -20.91
N ALA A 238 2.98 1.63 -21.58
CA ALA A 238 1.77 2.33 -21.10
C ALA A 238 0.54 1.43 -20.93
N ASP A 239 0.55 0.24 -21.53
CA ASP A 239 -0.51 -0.74 -21.41
C ASP A 239 -0.35 -1.68 -20.17
N GLY A 240 0.70 -1.48 -19.38
CA GLY A 240 1.03 -2.30 -18.21
C GLY A 240 1.90 -3.50 -18.56
N THR A 241 2.56 -4.04 -17.54
CA THR A 241 3.58 -5.10 -17.68
C THR A 241 3.06 -6.33 -18.42
N TYR A 242 1.85 -6.79 -18.09
CA TYR A 242 1.27 -7.99 -18.72
C TYR A 242 1.16 -7.86 -20.23
N TYR A 243 0.54 -6.80 -20.69
CA TYR A 243 0.34 -6.58 -22.12
C TYR A 243 1.61 -6.14 -22.83
N ALA A 244 2.47 -5.40 -22.14
CA ALA A 244 3.78 -5.02 -22.68
C ALA A 244 4.65 -6.27 -22.93
N ALA A 245 4.71 -7.20 -21.99
CA ALA A 245 5.45 -8.45 -22.14
C ALA A 245 5.01 -9.24 -23.39
N GLN A 246 3.70 -9.37 -23.59
CA GLN A 246 3.14 -10.05 -24.77
C GLN A 246 3.47 -9.34 -26.08
N LYS A 247 3.45 -8.01 -26.09
CA LYS A 247 3.75 -7.22 -27.30
C LYS A 247 5.25 -7.24 -27.66
N ILE A 248 6.12 -7.22 -26.65
CA ILE A 248 7.57 -7.29 -26.82
C ILE A 248 7.96 -8.69 -27.28
N GLY A 249 7.36 -9.75 -26.71
CA GLY A 249 7.70 -11.13 -27.03
C GLY A 249 9.15 -11.48 -26.63
N ASN A 250 9.78 -12.36 -27.39
CA ASN A 250 11.19 -12.74 -27.19
C ASN A 250 11.52 -13.22 -25.76
N GLY A 251 10.55 -13.84 -25.05
CA GLY A 251 10.73 -14.28 -23.68
C GLY A 251 10.48 -13.19 -22.62
N ALA A 252 9.97 -12.02 -22.98
CA ALA A 252 9.69 -10.94 -22.04
C ALA A 252 8.67 -11.34 -20.97
N GLU A 253 7.79 -12.30 -21.26
CA GLU A 253 6.79 -12.81 -20.32
C GLU A 253 7.45 -13.49 -19.09
N GLU A 254 8.62 -14.07 -19.25
CA GLU A 254 9.37 -14.68 -18.16
C GLU A 254 9.87 -13.66 -17.13
N PHE A 255 9.93 -12.39 -17.51
CA PHE A 255 10.32 -11.27 -16.66
C PHE A 255 9.15 -10.54 -16.02
N ALA A 256 7.91 -10.90 -16.32
CA ALA A 256 6.71 -10.30 -15.71
C ALA A 256 6.46 -10.87 -14.30
N HIS A 257 7.46 -10.82 -13.42
CA HIS A 257 7.47 -11.48 -12.11
C HIS A 257 6.46 -10.91 -11.10
N ASN A 258 6.02 -9.69 -11.30
CA ASN A 258 5.17 -8.98 -10.35
C ASN A 258 3.78 -8.69 -10.90
N VAL A 259 3.26 -9.62 -11.69
CA VAL A 259 1.94 -9.49 -12.31
C VAL A 259 1.01 -10.59 -11.80
N ILE A 260 -0.13 -10.19 -11.23
CA ILE A 260 -1.21 -11.08 -10.84
C ILE A 260 -2.49 -10.58 -11.52
N LYS A 261 -3.23 -11.48 -12.19
CA LYS A 261 -4.48 -11.13 -12.88
C LYS A 261 -4.34 -9.90 -13.81
N LYS A 262 -3.19 -9.82 -14.50
CA LYS A 262 -2.81 -8.78 -15.48
C LYS A 262 -2.45 -7.41 -14.89
N HIS A 263 -2.30 -7.29 -13.59
CA HIS A 263 -1.91 -6.05 -12.92
C HIS A 263 -0.63 -6.21 -12.12
N GLU A 264 0.12 -5.15 -12.02
CA GLU A 264 1.31 -5.07 -11.17
C GLU A 264 0.93 -5.14 -9.70
N GLN A 265 1.64 -5.96 -8.96
CA GLN A 265 1.57 -6.01 -7.51
C GLN A 265 2.61 -5.09 -6.87
N LEU A 266 2.42 -4.82 -5.58
CA LEU A 266 3.48 -4.19 -4.81
C LEU A 266 4.72 -5.09 -4.80
N PRO A 267 5.93 -4.50 -4.82
CA PRO A 267 7.17 -5.27 -4.77
C PRO A 267 7.46 -5.83 -3.37
N LEU A 268 6.44 -6.32 -2.69
CA LEU A 268 6.49 -6.90 -1.36
C LEU A 268 6.40 -8.42 -1.43
N LYS A 269 7.13 -9.10 -0.57
CA LYS A 269 7.12 -10.57 -0.47
C LYS A 269 5.95 -11.15 0.32
N LEU A 270 4.88 -10.42 0.50
CA LEU A 270 3.80 -10.82 1.39
C LEU A 270 3.29 -12.23 1.13
N GLY A 271 3.04 -12.56 -0.12
CA GLY A 271 2.59 -13.90 -0.49
C GLY A 271 3.60 -15.03 -0.22
N MET A 272 4.89 -14.72 -0.08
CA MET A 272 5.90 -15.71 0.29
C MET A 272 6.09 -15.83 1.80
N MET A 273 5.67 -14.82 2.54
CA MET A 273 5.79 -14.79 3.99
C MET A 273 4.62 -15.48 4.67
N ASP A 274 3.44 -15.45 4.03
CA ASP A 274 2.21 -15.94 4.61
C ASP A 274 1.32 -16.61 3.56
N PRO A 275 1.00 -17.90 3.71
CA PRO A 275 0.13 -18.62 2.76
C PRO A 275 -1.30 -18.05 2.68
N MET A 276 -1.77 -17.30 3.67
CA MET A 276 -3.05 -16.62 3.60
C MET A 276 -3.07 -15.56 2.49
N TYR A 277 -1.96 -14.83 2.28
CA TYR A 277 -1.87 -13.90 1.15
C TYR A 277 -1.95 -14.61 -0.21
N TYR A 278 -1.36 -15.79 -0.32
CA TYR A 278 -1.52 -16.62 -1.53
C TYR A 278 -2.96 -17.00 -1.77
N LEU A 279 -3.65 -17.41 -0.73
CA LEU A 279 -5.06 -17.78 -0.83
C LEU A 279 -5.91 -16.55 -1.22
N MET A 280 -5.72 -15.43 -0.54
CA MET A 280 -6.40 -14.17 -0.86
C MET A 280 -6.20 -13.75 -2.32
N TYR A 281 -4.97 -13.75 -2.81
CA TYR A 281 -4.69 -13.42 -4.21
C TYR A 281 -5.27 -14.42 -5.21
N SER A 282 -5.43 -15.67 -4.81
CA SER A 282 -5.97 -16.72 -5.67
C SER A 282 -7.50 -16.64 -5.76
N THR A 283 -8.17 -16.41 -4.66
CA THR A 283 -9.64 -16.44 -4.54
C THR A 283 -10.31 -15.11 -4.85
N ASN A 284 -9.74 -14.01 -4.45
CA ASN A 284 -10.32 -12.68 -4.64
C ASN A 284 -10.23 -12.23 -6.11
N GLU A 285 -11.29 -11.61 -6.61
CA GLU A 285 -11.34 -11.03 -7.97
C GLU A 285 -10.50 -9.74 -8.07
N LYS A 286 -10.32 -9.05 -6.97
CA LYS A 286 -9.47 -7.86 -6.86
C LYS A 286 -8.04 -8.28 -6.49
N ILE A 287 -7.09 -7.49 -6.88
CA ILE A 287 -5.67 -7.75 -6.67
C ILE A 287 -4.97 -6.61 -5.92
N SER A 288 -5.73 -5.88 -5.15
CA SER A 288 -5.17 -4.82 -4.34
C SER A 288 -4.79 -5.34 -2.97
N ILE A 289 -3.56 -5.11 -2.61
CA ILE A 289 -3.05 -5.35 -1.28
C ILE A 289 -3.91 -4.70 -0.18
N THR A 290 -4.48 -3.54 -0.45
CA THR A 290 -5.29 -2.79 0.51
C THR A 290 -6.75 -3.24 0.60
N GLN A 291 -7.17 -4.20 -0.20
CA GLN A 291 -8.55 -4.68 -0.22
C GLN A 291 -8.71 -6.10 0.33
N ILE A 292 -7.61 -6.77 0.61
CA ILE A 292 -7.60 -8.16 1.03
C ILE A 292 -6.65 -8.39 2.22
N GLU A 293 -5.85 -7.39 2.57
CA GLU A 293 -4.88 -7.53 3.63
C GLU A 293 -5.50 -7.24 4.99
N GLY A 294 -5.62 -8.29 5.75
CA GLY A 294 -5.54 -8.19 7.18
C GLY A 294 -4.15 -8.58 7.64
N ASN A 295 -3.51 -7.75 8.40
CA ASN A 295 -2.33 -8.17 9.11
C ASN A 295 -2.74 -9.16 10.17
N PHE A 296 -2.54 -10.43 9.90
CA PHE A 296 -2.78 -11.41 10.93
C PHE A 296 -1.81 -11.16 12.10
N PRO A 297 -2.28 -11.25 13.33
CA PRO A 297 -1.54 -10.79 14.51
C PRO A 297 -0.15 -11.38 14.70
N GLN A 298 0.08 -12.56 14.16
CA GLN A 298 1.32 -13.29 14.35
C GLN A 298 2.55 -12.62 13.80
N ALA A 299 2.42 -11.92 12.69
CA ALA A 299 3.53 -11.17 12.09
C ALA A 299 4.00 -10.02 12.99
N ALA A 300 3.06 -9.43 13.76
CA ALA A 300 3.34 -8.32 14.65
C ALA A 300 3.58 -8.72 16.12
N PHE A 301 3.14 -9.93 16.50
CA PHE A 301 3.21 -10.42 17.88
C PHE A 301 3.92 -11.78 17.95
N PRO A 302 5.25 -11.80 17.80
CA PRO A 302 6.02 -13.03 17.67
C PRO A 302 6.06 -13.88 18.95
N THR A 303 5.84 -13.29 20.13
CA THR A 303 5.82 -14.07 21.37
C THR A 303 4.40 -14.44 21.79
N LYS A 304 4.28 -15.53 22.56
CA LYS A 304 2.99 -15.99 23.07
C LYS A 304 2.34 -14.94 23.95
N GLU A 305 3.10 -14.30 24.81
CA GLU A 305 2.61 -13.28 25.74
C GLU A 305 2.03 -12.08 24.99
N MET A 306 2.68 -11.64 23.90
CA MET A 306 2.18 -10.57 23.05
C MET A 306 0.88 -10.98 22.37
N ARG A 307 0.76 -12.23 21.93
CA ARG A 307 -0.48 -12.74 21.32
C ARG A 307 -1.62 -12.86 22.32
N GLU A 308 -1.35 -13.32 23.56
CA GLU A 308 -2.32 -13.36 24.64
C GLU A 308 -2.85 -11.96 24.97
N GLU A 309 -1.97 -10.98 25.07
CA GLU A 309 -2.37 -9.58 25.25
C GLU A 309 -3.23 -9.08 24.09
N PHE A 310 -2.83 -9.37 22.87
CA PHE A 310 -3.57 -9.00 21.68
C PHE A 310 -4.98 -9.61 21.66
N VAL A 311 -5.09 -10.93 21.88
CA VAL A 311 -6.40 -11.63 21.91
C VAL A 311 -7.33 -11.07 22.99
N ARG A 312 -6.78 -10.78 24.17
CA ARG A 312 -7.56 -10.17 25.26
C ARG A 312 -8.16 -8.82 24.86
N ASP A 313 -7.43 -8.03 24.10
CA ASP A 313 -7.77 -6.63 23.82
C ASP A 313 -8.34 -6.41 22.40
N TRP A 314 -8.40 -7.45 21.57
CA TRP A 314 -8.85 -7.30 20.17
C TRP A 314 -10.34 -7.62 20.01
N PRO A 315 -11.16 -6.60 19.83
CA PRO A 315 -12.61 -6.77 19.75
C PRO A 315 -13.12 -7.40 18.45
N GLN A 316 -12.25 -7.57 17.45
CA GLN A 316 -12.63 -8.11 16.14
C GLN A 316 -12.51 -9.61 16.00
N ILE A 317 -11.97 -10.31 17.00
CA ILE A 317 -11.89 -11.76 16.97
C ILE A 317 -13.32 -12.32 17.12
N PRO A 318 -13.85 -13.01 16.10
CA PRO A 318 -15.29 -13.36 16.07
C PRO A 318 -15.67 -14.42 17.09
N ASP A 319 -14.78 -15.35 17.41
CA ASP A 319 -15.08 -16.45 18.33
C ASP A 319 -13.81 -17.04 18.98
N GLU A 320 -14.00 -17.99 19.87
CA GLU A 320 -12.91 -18.66 20.58
C GLU A 320 -11.97 -19.46 19.64
N LYS A 321 -12.49 -19.99 18.53
CA LYS A 321 -11.67 -20.72 17.55
C LYS A 321 -10.63 -19.82 16.89
N PHE A 322 -11.00 -18.60 16.55
CA PHE A 322 -10.04 -17.62 16.02
C PHE A 322 -9.03 -17.18 17.08
N LYS A 323 -9.46 -17.06 18.35
CA LYS A 323 -8.53 -16.80 19.44
C LYS A 323 -7.51 -17.92 19.57
N ASP A 324 -7.96 -19.16 19.50
CA ASP A 324 -7.10 -20.34 19.54
C ASP A 324 -6.09 -20.32 18.36
N TYR A 325 -6.53 -19.99 17.16
CA TYR A 325 -5.63 -19.82 16.00
C TYR A 325 -4.56 -18.76 16.24
N VAL A 326 -4.88 -17.65 16.85
CA VAL A 326 -3.92 -16.62 17.19
C VAL A 326 -2.93 -17.09 18.25
N LEU A 327 -3.40 -17.79 19.28
CA LEU A 327 -2.59 -18.23 20.42
C LEU A 327 -1.68 -19.41 20.08
N GLU A 328 -2.19 -20.37 19.32
CA GLU A 328 -1.51 -21.63 19.00
C GLU A 328 -0.50 -21.49 17.84
N TRP A 329 -0.47 -20.35 17.21
CA TRP A 329 0.42 -20.11 16.10
C TRP A 329 1.87 -20.08 16.55
N GLU A 330 2.56 -21.17 16.35
CA GLU A 330 4.00 -21.25 16.64
C GLU A 330 4.85 -20.91 15.41
N PRO A 331 5.92 -20.14 15.61
CA PRO A 331 6.93 -19.95 14.57
C PRO A 331 7.49 -21.32 14.16
N ARG A 332 7.23 -21.77 12.96
CA ARG A 332 7.94 -22.92 12.42
C ARG A 332 9.33 -22.45 12.01
N GLY A 333 10.26 -22.68 12.93
CA GLY A 333 11.64 -22.23 12.89
C GLY A 333 12.32 -22.46 11.55
N ASP A 334 13.32 -21.71 11.34
CA ASP A 334 14.32 -21.65 10.31
C ASP A 334 13.98 -20.86 9.04
N LYS A 335 14.74 -19.81 8.88
CA LYS A 335 15.00 -19.11 7.62
C LYS A 335 13.86 -18.26 7.05
N GLY A 336 13.26 -17.42 7.85
CA GLY A 336 12.56 -16.26 7.34
C GLY A 336 11.08 -16.44 7.03
N ASN A 337 10.49 -17.58 7.35
CA ASN A 337 9.04 -17.73 7.39
C ASN A 337 8.59 -18.38 8.70
N PRO A 338 8.32 -17.59 9.74
CA PRO A 338 8.06 -18.12 11.08
C PRO A 338 6.70 -18.79 11.24
N TYR A 339 5.77 -18.68 10.26
CA TYR A 339 4.38 -19.02 10.49
C TYR A 339 3.79 -19.85 9.35
N PHE A 340 3.37 -21.08 9.66
CA PHE A 340 2.63 -21.93 8.73
C PHE A 340 1.31 -22.35 9.38
N PRO A 341 0.21 -21.66 9.10
CA PRO A 341 -1.11 -22.06 9.55
C PRO A 341 -1.58 -23.35 8.85
N THR A 342 -2.55 -24.03 9.44
CA THR A 342 -3.20 -25.15 8.75
C THR A 342 -4.03 -24.63 7.57
N PRO A 343 -4.31 -25.47 6.54
CA PRO A 343 -5.17 -25.06 5.43
C PRO A 343 -6.56 -24.60 5.88
N GLU A 344 -7.14 -25.25 6.89
CA GLU A 344 -8.43 -24.90 7.47
C GLU A 344 -8.37 -23.49 8.07
N MET A 345 -7.36 -23.23 8.89
CA MET A 345 -7.13 -21.93 9.49
C MET A 345 -6.93 -20.83 8.43
N CYS A 346 -6.16 -21.12 7.36
CA CYS A 346 -5.99 -20.17 6.26
C CYS A 346 -7.34 -19.82 5.63
N SER A 347 -8.18 -20.80 5.33
CA SER A 347 -9.43 -20.57 4.63
C SER A 347 -10.43 -19.78 5.49
N GLU A 348 -10.55 -20.10 6.76
CA GLU A 348 -11.47 -19.41 7.68
C GLU A 348 -11.04 -17.97 7.96
N VAL A 349 -9.74 -17.76 8.18
CA VAL A 349 -9.21 -16.40 8.39
C VAL A 349 -9.33 -15.54 7.13
N VAL A 350 -9.05 -16.10 5.96
CA VAL A 350 -9.18 -15.37 4.69
C VAL A 350 -10.64 -14.98 4.44
N ASP A 351 -11.57 -15.90 4.61
CA ASP A 351 -13.01 -15.63 4.45
C ASP A 351 -13.48 -14.51 5.39
N TRP A 352 -13.10 -14.59 6.66
CA TRP A 352 -13.42 -13.57 7.65
C TRP A 352 -12.80 -12.21 7.30
N MET A 353 -11.54 -12.17 6.87
CA MET A 353 -10.88 -10.93 6.48
C MET A 353 -11.48 -10.32 5.22
N GLU A 354 -11.82 -11.12 4.23
CA GLU A 354 -12.51 -10.65 3.01
C GLU A 354 -13.89 -10.07 3.34
N MET A 355 -14.62 -10.69 4.28
CA MET A 355 -15.89 -10.15 4.78
C MET A 355 -15.71 -8.78 5.42
N LEU A 356 -14.75 -8.62 6.34
CA LEU A 356 -14.47 -7.34 6.99
C LEU A 356 -14.10 -6.25 5.99
N HIS A 357 -13.24 -6.56 5.02
CA HIS A 357 -12.88 -5.60 3.97
C HIS A 357 -14.08 -5.19 3.11
N ASN A 358 -14.99 -6.11 2.81
CA ASN A 358 -16.21 -5.78 2.08
C ASN A 358 -17.13 -4.86 2.90
N ILE A 359 -17.19 -5.03 4.21
CA ILE A 359 -17.91 -4.11 5.10
C ILE A 359 -17.26 -2.74 5.09
N ASP A 360 -15.94 -2.65 5.25
CA ASP A 360 -15.19 -1.39 5.18
C ASP A 360 -15.45 -0.65 3.87
N ASP A 361 -15.37 -1.36 2.74
CA ASP A 361 -15.63 -0.80 1.41
C ASP A 361 -17.08 -0.31 1.26
N ALA A 362 -18.05 -1.08 1.74
CA ALA A 362 -19.46 -0.72 1.68
C ALA A 362 -19.77 0.52 2.53
N LEU A 363 -19.10 0.68 3.66
CA LEU A 363 -19.24 1.83 4.54
C LEU A 363 -18.37 3.03 4.12
N GLY A 364 -17.45 2.83 3.19
CA GLY A 364 -16.49 3.85 2.76
C GLY A 364 -15.39 4.13 3.80
N PHE A 365 -15.11 3.17 4.67
CA PHE A 365 -13.99 3.27 5.60
C PHE A 365 -12.67 2.96 4.90
N CYS A 366 -11.63 3.63 5.37
CA CYS A 366 -10.28 3.30 4.95
C CYS A 366 -9.82 2.03 5.67
N ALA A 367 -9.24 1.08 4.94
CA ALA A 367 -8.69 -0.14 5.52
C ALA A 367 -7.70 0.14 6.68
N GLY A 368 -6.94 1.23 6.61
CA GLY A 368 -6.04 1.65 7.70
C GLY A 368 -6.74 2.11 8.99
N MET A 369 -8.05 2.30 8.94
CA MET A 369 -8.91 2.59 10.11
C MET A 369 -9.80 1.41 10.48
N GLY A 370 -9.97 0.47 9.58
CA GLY A 370 -10.77 -0.74 9.70
C GLY A 370 -9.90 -2.00 9.73
N SER A 371 -10.25 -2.96 8.90
CA SER A 371 -9.74 -4.32 8.90
C SER A 371 -8.22 -4.48 8.71
N PHE A 372 -7.55 -3.54 8.05
CA PHE A 372 -6.10 -3.57 7.88
C PHE A 372 -5.31 -3.20 9.15
N CYS A 373 -5.93 -2.55 10.11
CA CYS A 373 -5.28 -2.15 11.35
C CYS A 373 -5.36 -3.28 12.38
N LEU A 374 -4.26 -3.61 13.03
CA LEU A 374 -4.23 -4.69 14.05
C LEU A 374 -5.17 -4.45 15.23
N LYS A 375 -5.35 -3.20 15.62
CA LYS A 375 -6.35 -2.79 16.61
C LYS A 375 -7.11 -1.59 16.01
N PRO A 376 -8.04 -1.85 15.09
CA PRO A 376 -8.73 -0.77 14.40
C PRO A 376 -9.67 -0.01 15.33
N PRO A 377 -9.77 1.30 15.17
CA PRO A 377 -10.75 2.10 15.90
C PRO A 377 -12.17 1.80 15.44
N TYR A 378 -12.34 1.43 14.17
CA TYR A 378 -13.60 0.93 13.62
C TYR A 378 -13.52 -0.58 13.48
N HIS A 379 -14.44 -1.29 14.08
CA HIS A 379 -14.46 -2.74 14.11
C HIS A 379 -15.89 -3.28 14.20
N ILE A 380 -16.03 -4.59 14.05
CA ILE A 380 -17.31 -5.27 13.93
C ILE A 380 -18.30 -4.90 15.05
N HIS A 381 -17.85 -4.73 16.27
CA HIS A 381 -18.73 -4.33 17.39
C HIS A 381 -19.20 -2.86 17.36
N ASN A 382 -18.49 -2.00 16.62
CA ASN A 382 -18.85 -0.58 16.49
C ASN A 382 -19.67 -0.31 15.22
N TYR A 383 -19.54 -1.12 14.18
CA TYR A 383 -20.26 -0.92 12.92
C TYR A 383 -21.78 -0.93 13.10
N PRO A 384 -22.39 -1.94 13.78
CA PRO A 384 -23.83 -1.94 13.99
C PRO A 384 -24.31 -0.70 14.74
N LYS A 385 -23.61 -0.31 15.80
CA LYS A 385 -23.94 0.88 16.60
C LYS A 385 -23.87 2.17 15.79
N LEU A 386 -22.81 2.34 14.99
CA LEU A 386 -22.63 3.51 14.13
C LEU A 386 -23.69 3.58 13.03
N ILE A 387 -23.94 2.46 12.36
CA ILE A 387 -24.94 2.37 11.29
C ILE A 387 -26.33 2.63 11.86
N SER A 388 -26.69 1.97 12.94
CA SER A 388 -27.99 2.14 13.62
C SER A 388 -28.20 3.59 14.05
N ALA A 389 -27.21 4.20 14.68
CA ALA A 389 -27.29 5.58 15.14
C ALA A 389 -27.33 6.58 13.97
N ALA A 390 -26.62 6.31 12.87
CA ALA A 390 -26.61 7.17 11.70
C ALA A 390 -27.89 7.10 10.88
N THR A 391 -28.40 5.90 10.64
CA THR A 391 -29.49 5.64 9.70
C THR A 391 -30.86 5.45 10.35
N GLY A 392 -30.90 5.11 11.61
CA GLY A 392 -32.13 4.68 12.32
C GLY A 392 -32.54 3.23 12.07
N MET A 393 -31.83 2.50 11.22
CA MET A 393 -32.04 1.07 11.05
C MET A 393 -31.43 0.33 12.25
N GLU A 394 -32.17 -0.62 12.81
CA GLU A 394 -31.60 -1.49 13.84
C GLU A 394 -30.70 -2.53 13.17
N MET A 395 -29.47 -2.61 13.66
CA MET A 395 -28.48 -3.58 13.20
C MET A 395 -27.86 -4.25 14.42
N ASP A 396 -27.60 -5.53 14.30
CA ASP A 396 -26.86 -6.36 15.22
C ASP A 396 -25.54 -6.84 14.59
N GLU A 397 -24.70 -7.51 15.37
CA GLU A 397 -23.39 -8.00 14.95
C GLU A 397 -23.48 -9.15 13.94
#